data_1f9b72475cf8582e8b0279ba8ec927cc
#
_entry.id   1f9b72475cf8582e8b0279ba8ec927cc
#
_cell.length_a   1.000
_cell.length_b   1.000
_cell.length_c   1.000
_cell.angle_alpha   90.00
_cell.angle_beta   90.00
_cell.angle_gamma   90.00
#
_symmetry.space_group_name_H-M   'P 1'
#
loop_
_entity.id
_entity.type
_entity.pdbx_description
1 polymer ?
#
loop_
_entity_poly.entity_id
_entity_poly.type
_entity_poly.pdbx_seq_one_letter_code
_entity_poly.pdbx_strand_id
1 'polypeptide(L)'
;MSLTGKRILVTGGAGFIGTTLARRLVDANEVIAVDNLHRDSLSGTDLEAHPNFQFVEGDVLDLARLTELMAGCTHVVHAAGIAGVDTVVANPVLTMRVNVIGTYNALEAAFATSDTIERLVEFSTSEVFGQHAFNVQEAHVTTIGSVGEARWTYAVS
;
A
#
# COMPACT_ATOMS: atom_id res chain seq x y z
N MET A 1 -19.04 -5.37 -12.03
CA MET A 1 -18.97 -6.59 -11.19
C MET A 1 -18.60 -6.15 -9.78
N SER A 2 -19.32 -6.57 -8.76
CA SER A 2 -18.96 -6.31 -7.37
C SER A 2 -17.96 -7.37 -6.89
N LEU A 3 -16.91 -6.97 -6.19
CA LEU A 3 -15.95 -7.87 -5.54
C LEU A 3 -16.62 -8.45 -4.29
N THR A 4 -16.85 -9.75 -4.25
CA THR A 4 -17.55 -10.43 -3.15
C THR A 4 -16.94 -11.79 -2.84
N GLY A 5 -16.97 -12.22 -1.57
CA GLY A 5 -16.47 -13.53 -1.12
C GLY A 5 -14.96 -13.68 -1.26
N LYS A 6 -14.22 -12.58 -1.21
CA LYS A 6 -12.76 -12.56 -1.35
C LYS A 6 -12.10 -12.39 0.01
N ARG A 7 -10.87 -12.90 0.13
CA ARG A 7 -9.97 -12.62 1.23
C ARG A 7 -8.91 -11.64 0.77
N ILE A 8 -8.90 -10.44 1.34
CA ILE A 8 -8.17 -9.28 0.84
C ILE A 8 -7.18 -8.81 1.90
N LEU A 9 -5.90 -8.78 1.58
CA LEU A 9 -4.90 -8.13 2.41
C LEU A 9 -4.70 -6.69 1.95
N VAL A 10 -4.67 -5.75 2.90
CA VAL A 10 -4.40 -4.33 2.67
C VAL A 10 -3.21 -3.91 3.53
N THR A 11 -2.07 -3.62 2.93
CA THR A 11 -0.96 -2.97 3.65
C THR A 11 -1.17 -1.47 3.70
N GLY A 12 -0.69 -0.81 4.75
CA GLY A 12 -1.10 0.57 5.03
C GLY A 12 -2.56 0.66 5.44
N GLY A 13 -3.08 -0.44 6.03
CA GLY A 13 -4.50 -0.64 6.28
C GLY A 13 -5.09 0.25 7.37
N ALA A 14 -4.26 0.76 8.31
CA ALA A 14 -4.67 1.74 9.31
C ALA A 14 -4.55 3.19 8.82
N GLY A 15 -3.93 3.44 7.65
CA GLY A 15 -3.88 4.75 7.03
C GLY A 15 -5.23 5.18 6.45
N PHE A 16 -5.34 6.45 6.04
CA PHE A 16 -6.58 7.04 5.53
C PHE A 16 -7.17 6.26 4.33
N ILE A 17 -6.33 5.92 3.35
CA ILE A 17 -6.77 5.18 2.16
C ILE A 17 -7.14 3.75 2.55
N GLY A 18 -6.29 3.06 3.30
CA GLY A 18 -6.50 1.67 3.71
C GLY A 18 -7.78 1.48 4.52
N THR A 19 -8.01 2.31 5.53
CA THR A 19 -9.23 2.29 6.35
C THR A 19 -10.48 2.59 5.53
N THR A 20 -10.40 3.58 4.61
CA THR A 20 -11.54 3.92 3.73
C THR A 20 -11.87 2.77 2.78
N LEU A 21 -10.86 2.11 2.24
CA LEU A 21 -11.04 0.96 1.35
C LEU A 21 -11.61 -0.23 2.11
N ALA A 22 -11.05 -0.55 3.28
CA ALA A 22 -11.51 -1.65 4.12
C ALA A 22 -12.99 -1.52 4.47
N ARG A 23 -13.47 -0.33 4.84
CA ARG A 23 -14.89 -0.06 5.09
C ARG A 23 -15.80 -0.36 3.91
N ARG A 24 -15.33 -0.17 2.69
CA ARG A 24 -16.13 -0.45 1.47
C ARG A 24 -16.14 -1.92 1.08
N LEU A 25 -15.17 -2.68 1.56
CA LEU A 25 -14.99 -4.07 1.16
C LEU A 25 -15.51 -5.07 2.19
N VAL A 26 -15.51 -4.71 3.47
CA VAL A 26 -15.68 -5.63 4.60
C VAL A 26 -17.06 -6.26 4.69
N ASP A 27 -18.11 -5.60 4.21
CA ASP A 27 -19.47 -6.16 4.24
C ASP A 27 -19.61 -7.42 3.38
N ALA A 28 -18.82 -7.52 2.31
CA ALA A 28 -18.91 -8.61 1.33
C ALA A 28 -17.66 -9.47 1.23
N ASN A 29 -16.60 -9.16 1.99
CA ASN A 29 -15.29 -9.81 1.91
C ASN A 29 -14.65 -9.91 3.29
N GLU A 30 -13.71 -10.83 3.45
CA GLU A 30 -12.77 -10.84 4.59
C GLU A 30 -11.63 -9.87 4.29
N VAL A 31 -11.34 -8.93 5.19
CA VAL A 31 -10.29 -7.92 5.03
C VAL A 31 -9.28 -8.03 6.15
N ILE A 32 -8.01 -8.21 5.80
CA ILE A 32 -6.87 -8.20 6.71
C ILE A 32 -6.11 -6.89 6.45
N ALA A 33 -6.05 -6.02 7.45
CA ALA A 33 -5.31 -4.76 7.41
C ALA A 33 -3.97 -4.92 8.14
N VAL A 34 -2.86 -4.59 7.48
CA VAL A 34 -1.51 -4.60 8.07
C VAL A 34 -0.97 -3.18 8.07
N ASP A 35 -0.51 -2.71 9.23
CA ASP A 35 0.06 -1.37 9.38
C ASP A 35 0.96 -1.30 10.62
N ASN A 36 1.94 -0.42 10.62
CA ASN A 36 2.81 -0.15 11.77
C ASN A 36 2.34 1.04 12.62
N LEU A 37 1.15 1.58 12.33
CA LEU A 37 0.49 2.69 13.03
C LEU A 37 1.27 4.01 13.02
N HIS A 38 2.19 4.19 12.05
CA HIS A 38 2.88 5.47 11.88
C HIS A 38 1.90 6.63 11.63
N ARG A 39 0.81 6.34 10.91
CA ARG A 39 -0.37 7.20 10.76
C ARG A 39 -1.60 6.36 11.00
N ASP A 40 -2.37 6.70 12.03
CA ASP A 40 -3.52 5.92 12.43
C ASP A 40 -4.83 6.67 12.14
N SER A 41 -5.64 6.09 11.27
CA SER A 41 -7.00 6.50 10.95
C SER A 41 -8.01 5.40 11.29
N LEU A 42 -7.55 4.28 11.83
CA LEU A 42 -8.35 3.11 12.17
C LEU A 42 -8.87 3.18 13.60
N SER A 43 -8.02 3.55 14.54
CA SER A 43 -8.33 3.53 15.98
C SER A 43 -9.59 4.31 16.32
N GLY A 44 -10.46 3.67 17.10
CA GLY A 44 -11.75 4.24 17.52
C GLY A 44 -12.83 4.23 16.44
N THR A 45 -12.61 3.51 15.33
CA THR A 45 -13.63 3.32 14.30
C THR A 45 -14.47 2.06 14.56
N ASP A 46 -15.67 2.02 13.99
CA ASP A 46 -16.56 0.87 14.00
C ASP A 46 -16.00 -0.36 13.24
N LEU A 47 -15.04 -0.11 12.34
CA LEU A 47 -14.38 -1.14 11.55
C LEU A 47 -13.64 -2.16 12.41
N GLU A 48 -13.02 -1.72 13.53
CA GLU A 48 -12.29 -2.61 14.44
C GLU A 48 -13.16 -3.72 15.03
N ALA A 49 -14.46 -3.46 15.19
CA ALA A 49 -15.43 -4.44 15.73
C ALA A 49 -16.11 -5.27 14.64
N HIS A 50 -15.80 -5.04 13.37
CA HIS A 50 -16.48 -5.74 12.28
C HIS A 50 -16.04 -7.20 12.16
N PRO A 51 -16.96 -8.19 12.08
CA PRO A 51 -16.64 -9.62 12.14
C PRO A 51 -15.76 -10.11 10.97
N ASN A 52 -15.79 -9.42 9.82
CA ASN A 52 -14.99 -9.76 8.65
C ASN A 52 -13.72 -8.92 8.53
N PHE A 53 -13.37 -8.12 9.55
CA PHE A 53 -12.19 -7.28 9.57
C PHE A 53 -11.19 -7.80 10.60
N GLN A 54 -9.94 -7.88 10.21
CA GLN A 54 -8.83 -8.19 11.10
C GLN A 54 -7.73 -7.14 10.92
N PHE A 55 -7.33 -6.51 12.02
CA PHE A 55 -6.13 -5.69 12.06
C PHE A 55 -4.94 -6.49 12.58
N VAL A 56 -3.80 -6.34 11.94
CA VAL A 56 -2.51 -6.92 12.34
C VAL A 56 -1.46 -5.82 12.35
N GLU A 57 -0.91 -5.54 13.50
CA GLU A 57 0.26 -4.67 13.59
C GLU A 57 1.46 -5.36 12.95
N GLY A 58 2.10 -4.68 11.98
CA GLY A 58 3.21 -5.24 11.22
C GLY A 58 3.86 -4.22 10.30
N ASP A 59 5.07 -4.53 9.86
CA ASP A 59 5.86 -3.68 8.97
C ASP A 59 6.03 -4.36 7.60
N VAL A 60 5.88 -3.61 6.52
CA VAL A 60 6.11 -4.09 5.15
C VAL A 60 7.58 -4.48 4.88
N LEU A 61 8.47 -4.11 5.77
CA LEU A 61 9.87 -4.55 5.73
C LEU A 61 10.07 -5.98 6.26
N ASP A 62 9.07 -6.57 6.89
CA ASP A 62 9.09 -7.97 7.34
C ASP A 62 8.46 -8.89 6.27
N LEU A 63 9.30 -9.34 5.34
CA LEU A 63 8.89 -10.25 4.26
C LEU A 63 8.25 -11.55 4.78
N ALA A 64 8.81 -12.13 5.83
CA ALA A 64 8.31 -13.40 6.36
C ALA A 64 6.88 -13.22 6.89
N ARG A 65 6.65 -12.15 7.64
CA ARG A 65 5.32 -11.82 8.17
C ARG A 65 4.31 -11.51 7.07
N LEU A 66 4.71 -10.75 6.03
CA LEU A 66 3.85 -10.49 4.88
C LEU A 66 3.45 -11.79 4.16
N THR A 67 4.39 -12.70 3.96
CA THR A 67 4.14 -13.98 3.31
C THR A 67 3.14 -14.83 4.10
N GLU A 68 3.29 -14.91 5.43
CA GLU A 68 2.33 -15.58 6.30
C GLU A 68 0.92 -14.99 6.18
N LEU A 69 0.80 -13.66 6.20
CA LEU A 69 -0.48 -12.96 6.15
C LEU A 69 -1.15 -13.04 4.77
N MET A 70 -0.36 -13.12 3.70
CA MET A 70 -0.87 -13.28 2.33
C MET A 70 -1.35 -14.72 2.05
N ALA A 71 -0.95 -15.69 2.85
CA ALA A 71 -1.36 -17.08 2.64
C ALA A 71 -2.90 -17.22 2.65
N GLY A 72 -3.43 -17.76 1.55
CA GLY A 72 -4.88 -17.91 1.33
C GLY A 72 -5.62 -16.61 0.98
N CYS A 73 -4.95 -15.48 0.85
CA CYS A 73 -5.55 -14.28 0.28
C CYS A 73 -5.74 -14.44 -1.24
N THR A 74 -6.82 -13.85 -1.75
CA THR A 74 -7.10 -13.81 -3.19
C THR A 74 -6.71 -12.46 -3.81
N HIS A 75 -6.69 -11.42 -3.00
CA HIS A 75 -6.36 -10.07 -3.43
C HIS A 75 -5.40 -9.41 -2.44
N VAL A 76 -4.49 -8.63 -2.97
CA VAL A 76 -3.57 -7.79 -2.18
C VAL A 76 -3.69 -6.35 -2.67
N VAL A 77 -3.81 -5.43 -1.74
CA VAL A 77 -3.72 -4.00 -2.00
C VAL A 77 -2.54 -3.45 -1.21
N HIS A 78 -1.48 -3.07 -1.92
CA HIS A 78 -0.32 -2.46 -1.29
C HIS A 78 -0.46 -0.94 -1.33
N ALA A 79 -0.85 -0.37 -0.17
CA ALA A 79 -1.02 1.07 0.02
C ALA A 79 -0.11 1.62 1.13
N ALA A 80 0.75 0.77 1.71
CA ALA A 80 1.74 1.20 2.67
C ALA A 80 2.86 1.96 1.98
N GLY A 81 3.13 3.17 2.45
CA GLY A 81 4.19 3.99 1.93
C GLY A 81 4.34 5.29 2.71
N ILE A 82 5.52 5.87 2.68
CA ILE A 82 5.79 7.19 3.23
C ILE A 82 5.51 8.21 2.15
N ALA A 83 4.55 9.11 2.41
CA ALA A 83 4.13 10.18 1.53
C ALA A 83 4.11 11.54 2.25
N GLY A 84 4.12 12.62 1.48
CA GLY A 84 4.13 14.00 1.97
C GLY A 84 5.51 14.64 1.85
N VAL A 85 5.56 15.78 1.16
CA VAL A 85 6.81 16.46 0.75
C VAL A 85 7.75 16.68 1.94
N ASP A 86 7.24 17.24 3.04
CA ASP A 86 8.07 17.54 4.22
C ASP A 86 8.67 16.28 4.84
N THR A 87 7.89 15.19 4.91
CA THR A 87 8.36 13.91 5.46
C THR A 87 9.42 13.28 4.57
N VAL A 88 9.20 13.28 3.26
CA VAL A 88 10.12 12.71 2.26
C VAL A 88 11.44 13.48 2.25
N VAL A 89 11.39 14.81 2.25
CA VAL A 89 12.60 15.66 2.26
C VAL A 89 13.37 15.51 3.57
N ALA A 90 12.68 15.40 4.71
CA ALA A 90 13.32 15.23 6.00
C ALA A 90 13.96 13.83 6.19
N ASN A 91 13.36 12.80 5.56
CA ASN A 91 13.79 11.40 5.76
C ASN A 91 13.86 10.61 4.43
N PRO A 92 14.69 11.03 3.47
CA PRO A 92 14.70 10.41 2.12
C PRO A 92 15.14 8.94 2.15
N VAL A 93 16.09 8.58 3.01
CA VAL A 93 16.58 7.20 3.13
C VAL A 93 15.49 6.27 3.68
N LEU A 94 14.77 6.71 4.71
CA LEU A 94 13.66 5.94 5.25
C LEU A 94 12.53 5.81 4.22
N THR A 95 12.22 6.87 3.49
CA THR A 95 11.23 6.86 2.40
C THR A 95 11.60 5.81 1.36
N MET A 96 12.84 5.84 0.85
CA MET A 96 13.32 4.85 -0.12
C MET A 96 13.25 3.42 0.45
N ARG A 97 13.64 3.24 1.70
CA ARG A 97 13.59 1.92 2.33
C ARG A 97 12.16 1.38 2.42
N VAL A 98 11.22 2.18 2.92
CA VAL A 98 9.84 1.73 3.10
C VAL A 98 9.15 1.55 1.75
N ASN A 99 9.25 2.53 0.85
CA ASN A 99 8.52 2.49 -0.41
C ASN A 99 9.12 1.46 -1.38
N VAL A 100 10.46 1.40 -1.56
CA VAL A 100 11.08 0.46 -2.50
C VAL A 100 11.14 -0.96 -1.94
N ILE A 101 11.70 -1.11 -0.72
CA ILE A 101 11.87 -2.45 -0.14
C ILE A 101 10.53 -3.00 0.34
N GLY A 102 9.64 -2.16 0.86
CA GLY A 102 8.29 -2.58 1.23
C GLY A 102 7.49 -3.08 0.03
N THR A 103 7.53 -2.37 -1.10
CA THR A 103 6.90 -2.81 -2.36
C THR A 103 7.54 -4.12 -2.87
N TYR A 104 8.88 -4.20 -2.87
CA TYR A 104 9.57 -5.43 -3.23
C TYR A 104 9.10 -6.62 -2.37
N ASN A 105 9.04 -6.44 -1.06
CA ASN A 105 8.57 -7.48 -0.14
C ASN A 105 7.10 -7.87 -0.39
N ALA A 106 6.24 -6.89 -0.68
CA ALA A 106 4.84 -7.16 -1.02
C ALA A 106 4.71 -8.00 -2.30
N LEU A 107 5.50 -7.68 -3.33
CA LEU A 107 5.56 -8.44 -4.59
C LEU A 107 6.13 -9.85 -4.37
N GLU A 108 7.21 -9.98 -3.62
CA GLU A 108 7.86 -11.26 -3.32
C GLU A 108 6.94 -12.18 -2.52
N ALA A 109 6.26 -11.64 -1.48
CA ALA A 109 5.27 -12.37 -0.69
C ALA A 109 4.08 -12.82 -1.55
N ALA A 110 3.57 -11.94 -2.43
CA ALA A 110 2.49 -12.28 -3.35
C ALA A 110 2.92 -13.34 -4.37
N PHE A 111 4.15 -13.29 -4.85
CA PHE A 111 4.70 -14.32 -5.73
C PHE A 111 4.83 -15.67 -5.02
N ALA A 112 5.33 -15.67 -3.79
CA ALA A 112 5.45 -16.88 -2.97
C ALA A 112 4.11 -17.54 -2.65
N THR A 113 3.00 -16.78 -2.68
CA THR A 113 1.62 -17.24 -2.43
C THR A 113 0.73 -17.18 -3.67
N SER A 114 1.34 -17.19 -4.85
CA SER A 114 0.68 -16.98 -6.15
C SER A 114 -0.40 -18.00 -6.49
N ASP A 115 -0.41 -19.16 -5.86
CA ASP A 115 -1.43 -20.20 -6.08
C ASP A 115 -2.86 -19.71 -5.71
N THR A 116 -2.98 -18.73 -4.83
CA THR A 116 -4.27 -18.18 -4.39
C THR A 116 -4.50 -16.75 -4.81
N ILE A 117 -3.45 -15.98 -5.10
CA ILE A 117 -3.54 -14.55 -5.46
C ILE A 117 -4.06 -14.39 -6.88
N GLU A 118 -5.26 -13.83 -7.02
CA GLU A 118 -5.88 -13.48 -8.30
C GLU A 118 -5.43 -12.10 -8.81
N ARG A 119 -5.14 -11.17 -7.87
CA ARG A 119 -4.76 -9.80 -8.19
C ARG A 119 -3.98 -9.12 -7.07
N LEU A 120 -2.93 -8.42 -7.45
CA LEU A 120 -2.26 -7.41 -6.62
C LEU A 120 -2.49 -6.03 -7.23
N VAL A 121 -2.81 -5.06 -6.39
CA VAL A 121 -2.95 -3.64 -6.73
C VAL A 121 -1.89 -2.87 -5.97
N GLU A 122 -1.04 -2.16 -6.72
CA GLU A 122 0.00 -1.27 -6.20
C GLU A 122 -0.45 0.18 -6.31
N PHE A 123 -0.27 0.97 -5.26
CA PHE A 123 -0.55 2.40 -5.28
C PHE A 123 0.68 3.17 -5.75
N SER A 124 0.59 3.78 -6.91
CA SER A 124 1.61 4.66 -7.47
C SER A 124 1.27 6.14 -7.18
N THR A 125 2.00 7.05 -7.80
CA THR A 125 1.85 8.50 -7.62
C THR A 125 1.80 9.24 -8.93
N SER A 126 1.04 10.34 -8.98
CA SER A 126 1.05 11.27 -10.12
C SER A 126 2.36 12.04 -10.27
N GLU A 127 3.23 12.05 -9.25
CA GLU A 127 4.53 12.73 -9.33
C GLU A 127 5.48 12.09 -10.36
N VAL A 128 5.24 10.85 -10.78
CA VAL A 128 5.97 10.18 -11.86
C VAL A 128 5.89 10.94 -13.19
N PHE A 129 4.88 11.78 -13.38
CA PHE A 129 4.74 12.62 -14.59
C PHE A 129 5.58 13.90 -14.56
N GLY A 130 6.25 14.20 -13.43
CA GLY A 130 7.17 15.31 -13.31
C GLY A 130 6.51 16.68 -13.16
N GLN A 131 7.32 17.75 -13.35
CA GLN A 131 6.89 19.12 -13.07
C GLN A 131 5.87 19.69 -14.08
N HIS A 132 5.83 19.15 -15.28
CA HIS A 132 5.02 19.69 -16.39
C HIS A 132 3.84 18.78 -16.74
N ALA A 133 3.33 18.06 -15.75
CA ALA A 133 2.16 17.20 -15.89
C ALA A 133 0.91 18.05 -16.18
N PHE A 134 0.44 18.05 -17.41
CA PHE A 134 -0.82 18.69 -17.81
C PHE A 134 -1.64 17.71 -18.64
N ASN A 135 -2.86 17.44 -18.18
CA ASN A 135 -3.80 16.54 -18.86
C ASN A 135 -3.17 15.18 -19.26
N VAL A 136 -2.35 14.63 -18.35
CA VAL A 136 -1.60 13.39 -18.56
C VAL A 136 -2.53 12.16 -18.48
N GLN A 137 -2.15 11.12 -19.21
CA GLN A 137 -2.80 9.80 -19.21
C GLN A 137 -1.78 8.74 -18.80
N GLU A 138 -2.23 7.59 -18.33
CA GLU A 138 -1.39 6.49 -17.86
C GLU A 138 -0.35 5.99 -18.91
N ALA A 139 -0.67 6.14 -20.20
CA ALA A 139 0.23 5.77 -21.30
C ALA A 139 1.32 6.84 -21.61
N HIS A 140 1.29 7.99 -20.95
CA HIS A 140 2.28 9.01 -21.19
C HIS A 140 3.62 8.69 -20.56
N VAL A 141 4.68 9.25 -21.13
CA VAL A 141 6.05 9.10 -20.63
C VAL A 141 6.15 9.71 -19.24
N THR A 142 6.73 8.97 -18.32
CA THR A 142 7.08 9.46 -16.98
C THR A 142 8.38 10.24 -17.04
N THR A 143 8.50 11.32 -16.28
CA THR A 143 9.70 12.14 -16.19
C THR A 143 10.05 12.43 -14.75
N ILE A 144 11.34 12.37 -14.44
CA ILE A 144 11.88 12.73 -13.14
C ILE A 144 12.65 14.04 -13.33
N GLY A 145 12.67 14.88 -12.28
CA GLY A 145 13.44 16.12 -12.31
C GLY A 145 14.95 15.90 -12.17
N SER A 146 15.65 16.96 -11.80
CA SER A 146 17.11 16.96 -11.72
C SER A 146 17.64 15.91 -10.76
N VAL A 147 18.69 15.24 -11.16
CA VAL A 147 19.41 14.28 -10.30
C VAL A 147 19.95 15.02 -9.07
N GLY A 148 19.75 14.46 -7.89
CA GLY A 148 20.21 15.04 -6.62
C GLY A 148 19.18 15.92 -5.89
N GLU A 149 18.01 16.17 -6.45
CA GLU A 149 16.94 16.86 -5.75
C GLU A 149 16.12 15.87 -4.91
N ALA A 150 16.15 16.03 -3.59
CA ALA A 150 15.48 15.13 -2.63
C ALA A 150 13.96 15.00 -2.84
N ARG A 151 13.32 16.03 -3.43
CA ARG A 151 11.88 15.99 -3.74
C ARG A 151 11.47 14.83 -4.66
N TRP A 152 12.39 14.38 -5.52
CA TRP A 152 12.11 13.30 -6.47
C TRP A 152 12.21 11.90 -5.86
N THR A 153 12.66 11.81 -4.60
CA THR A 153 12.73 10.54 -3.86
C THR A 153 11.38 9.81 -3.89
N TYR A 154 10.29 10.54 -3.69
CA TYR A 154 8.95 9.96 -3.70
C TYR A 154 8.49 9.48 -5.09
N ALA A 155 8.81 10.24 -6.15
CA ALA A 155 8.47 9.84 -7.51
C ALA A 155 9.24 8.60 -7.99
N VAL A 156 10.41 8.33 -7.39
CA VAL A 156 11.29 7.19 -7.73
C VAL A 156 11.00 5.99 -6.86
N SER A 157 10.50 6.21 -5.66
CA SER A 157 10.20 5.15 -4.69
C SER A 157 8.77 4.68 -4.79
#